data_ab0a999611f22aec04d1c6143422f235
#
_entry.id   ab0a999611f22aec04d1c6143422f235
#
_cell.length_a   1.000
_cell.length_b   1.000
_cell.length_c   1.000
_cell.angle_alpha   90.00
_cell.angle_beta   90.00
_cell.angle_gamma   90.00
#
_symmetry.space_group_name_H-M   'P 1'
#
loop_
_entity.id
_entity.type
_entity.pdbx_description
1 polymer ?
#
loop_
_entity_poly.entity_id
_entity_poly.type
_entity_poly.pdbx_seq_one_letter_code
_entity_poly.pdbx_strand_id
1 'polypeptide(L)'
;EPGTQLTMRTFHTGGVAGADITQGLPRVEELFEARNPKGKATISEISGTVSKIEDAGGKFKVYVKNDTETREHVTLYGAKLRVEKGDKIEAGDRITEGSVSPKELLAVTDPNTVQQYILKEVQKVYRSQGVDISDKHVEIIAKRMISKVRIMDAGDTLLVPSTTVSLQEFTKGNKDVIIQGKKPAIGQPILLGITKAALETDSFLSAASFQETTRILTEASVKGKVDKLQGLKENVIIGKLIPAGTGAKEYMDVGYSLEKEFFDEDASEVLEEEFMD
;
A
#
# COMPACT_ATOMS: atom_id res chain seq x y z
N GLU A 1 1.05 14.51 -17.76
CA GLU A 1 -0.28 14.73 -18.34
C GLU A 1 -0.92 16.00 -17.81
N PRO A 2 -1.55 16.84 -18.65
CA PRO A 2 -2.14 18.12 -18.22
C PRO A 2 -3.24 17.96 -17.15
N GLY A 3 -4.02 16.91 -17.20
CA GLY A 3 -5.07 16.63 -16.23
C GLY A 3 -4.55 16.42 -14.81
N THR A 4 -3.40 15.77 -14.65
CA THR A 4 -2.76 15.54 -13.34
C THR A 4 -2.30 16.86 -12.71
N GLN A 5 -1.80 17.79 -13.50
CA GLN A 5 -1.33 19.09 -13.02
C GLN A 5 -2.46 20.07 -12.72
N LEU A 6 -3.58 19.99 -13.44
CA LEU A 6 -4.71 20.92 -13.33
C LEU A 6 -5.75 20.49 -12.30
N THR A 7 -6.01 19.20 -12.14
CA THR A 7 -7.16 18.70 -11.35
C THR A 7 -6.82 18.13 -9.99
N MET A 8 -5.63 17.58 -9.78
CA MET A 8 -5.31 16.93 -8.51
C MET A 8 -4.98 17.88 -7.36
N ARG A 9 -4.77 19.18 -7.62
CA ARG A 9 -4.46 20.19 -6.60
C ARG A 9 -5.48 21.30 -6.45
N THR A 10 -6.48 21.40 -7.31
CA THR A 10 -7.53 22.41 -7.23
C THR A 10 -8.86 21.76 -6.90
N PHE A 11 -9.08 21.48 -5.62
CA PHE A 11 -10.46 21.45 -5.14
C PHE A 11 -10.91 22.91 -5.08
N HIS A 12 -11.95 23.23 -5.83
CA HIS A 12 -12.65 24.49 -5.66
C HIS A 12 -13.24 24.48 -4.25
N THR A 13 -12.61 25.16 -3.33
CA THR A 13 -13.11 25.39 -1.99
C THR A 13 -14.29 26.36 -2.08
N GLY A 14 -15.44 25.81 -2.44
CA GLY A 14 -16.72 26.45 -2.29
C GLY A 14 -17.32 26.00 -0.96
N GLY A 15 -17.12 26.78 0.09
CA GLY A 15 -17.91 26.63 1.28
C GLY A 15 -17.19 26.16 2.54
N VAL A 16 -17.33 27.00 3.57
CA VAL A 16 -16.97 26.85 4.98
C VAL A 16 -15.48 26.99 5.28
N ALA A 17 -15.02 28.21 5.20
CA ALA A 17 -13.89 28.71 5.97
C ALA A 17 -14.22 28.53 7.46
N GLY A 18 -13.61 27.59 8.14
CA GLY A 18 -13.80 27.47 9.58
C GLY A 18 -13.22 26.28 10.30
N ALA A 19 -12.83 25.23 9.63
CA ALA A 19 -12.22 24.09 10.30
C ALA A 19 -10.92 23.72 9.59
N ASP A 20 -9.85 23.92 10.29
CA ASP A 20 -8.50 23.40 10.12
C ASP A 20 -8.12 23.02 8.67
N ILE A 21 -7.37 23.90 8.02
CA ILE A 21 -6.81 23.72 6.65
C ILE A 21 -6.05 22.39 6.51
N THR A 22 -5.67 21.77 7.64
CA THR A 22 -5.00 20.47 7.70
C THR A 22 -5.94 19.27 7.56
N GLN A 23 -7.26 19.48 7.54
CA GLN A 23 -8.26 18.39 7.46
C GLN A 23 -8.69 18.04 6.03
N GLY A 24 -8.25 18.81 5.03
CA GLY A 24 -8.57 18.58 3.63
C GLY A 24 -7.54 17.70 2.89
N LEU A 25 -7.29 18.02 1.62
CA LEU A 25 -6.31 17.33 0.77
C LEU A 25 -4.90 17.18 1.38
N PRO A 26 -4.35 18.15 2.13
CA PRO A 26 -3.06 17.94 2.80
C PRO A 26 -3.06 16.74 3.73
N ARG A 27 -4.20 16.41 4.37
CA ARG A 27 -4.32 15.21 5.20
C ARG A 27 -4.28 13.93 4.38
N VAL A 28 -4.88 13.91 3.20
CA VAL A 28 -4.79 12.77 2.27
C VAL A 28 -3.35 12.56 1.82
N GLU A 29 -2.64 13.63 1.50
CA GLU A 29 -1.21 13.58 1.17
C GLU A 29 -0.37 13.03 2.33
N GLU A 30 -0.60 13.50 3.56
CA GLU A 30 0.08 12.98 4.76
C GLU A 30 -0.14 11.47 4.94
N LEU A 31 -1.38 11.00 4.73
CA LEU A 31 -1.72 9.59 4.84
C LEU A 31 -1.04 8.75 3.77
N PHE A 32 -1.10 9.15 2.50
CA PHE A 32 -0.48 8.41 1.40
C PHE A 32 1.05 8.47 1.40
N GLU A 33 1.65 9.57 1.88
CA GLU A 33 3.10 9.64 2.06
C GLU A 33 3.57 9.07 3.42
N ALA A 34 2.63 8.56 4.22
CA ALA A 34 2.91 8.02 5.56
C ALA A 34 3.75 8.99 6.41
N ARG A 35 3.46 10.30 6.31
CA ARG A 35 4.11 11.34 7.12
C ARG A 35 3.54 11.36 8.52
N ASN A 36 4.34 11.81 9.48
CA ASN A 36 3.83 12.04 10.83
C ASN A 36 2.92 13.28 10.82
N PRO A 37 1.70 13.18 11.32
CA PRO A 37 0.78 14.31 11.37
C PRO A 37 1.27 15.38 12.34
N LYS A 38 0.99 16.67 12.03
CA LYS A 38 1.38 17.80 12.89
C LYS A 38 0.71 17.76 14.26
N GLY A 39 -0.55 17.35 14.33
CA GLY A 39 -1.30 17.14 15.58
C GLY A 39 -1.40 15.64 15.89
N LYS A 40 -0.26 14.99 16.15
CA LYS A 40 -0.21 13.56 16.38
C LYS A 40 -0.90 13.16 17.68
N ALA A 41 -1.84 12.20 17.61
CA ALA A 41 -2.41 11.56 18.77
C ALA A 41 -1.41 10.55 19.39
N THR A 42 -1.38 10.49 20.71
CA THR A 42 -0.74 9.37 21.43
C THR A 42 -1.70 8.18 21.38
N ILE A 43 -1.20 7.01 21.00
CA ILE A 43 -1.97 5.75 20.96
C ILE A 43 -1.52 4.82 22.07
N SER A 44 -2.40 3.89 22.46
CA SER A 44 -2.04 2.84 23.39
C SER A 44 -1.24 1.73 22.70
N GLU A 45 -0.14 1.31 23.29
CA GLU A 45 0.66 0.19 22.79
C GLU A 45 0.11 -1.17 23.22
N ILE A 46 -0.68 -1.20 24.29
CA ILE A 46 -1.25 -2.43 24.86
C ILE A 46 -2.75 -2.28 25.04
N SER A 47 -3.47 -3.39 24.99
CA SER A 47 -4.86 -3.46 25.40
C SER A 47 -4.94 -3.58 26.91
N GLY A 48 -5.81 -2.79 27.56
CA GLY A 48 -5.94 -2.81 29.02
C GLY A 48 -6.89 -1.75 29.54
N THR A 49 -6.79 -1.48 30.84
CA THR A 49 -7.60 -0.46 31.51
C THR A 49 -6.72 0.70 31.95
N VAL A 50 -7.19 1.92 31.79
CA VAL A 50 -6.51 3.14 32.28
C VAL A 50 -6.52 3.14 33.81
N SER A 51 -5.37 2.85 34.41
CA SER A 51 -5.24 2.74 35.88
C SER A 51 -5.03 4.10 36.54
N LYS A 52 -4.23 4.97 35.94
CA LYS A 52 -3.84 6.25 36.50
C LYS A 52 -3.55 7.28 35.40
N ILE A 53 -3.91 8.53 35.69
CA ILE A 53 -3.55 9.68 34.85
C ILE A 53 -2.88 10.70 35.78
N GLU A 54 -1.68 11.15 35.44
CA GLU A 54 -0.92 12.17 36.15
C GLU A 54 -0.69 13.37 35.25
N ASP A 55 -0.89 14.57 35.79
CA ASP A 55 -0.50 15.80 35.12
C ASP A 55 0.93 16.20 35.54
N ALA A 56 1.82 16.24 34.59
CA ALA A 56 3.22 16.62 34.77
C ALA A 56 3.51 17.97 34.08
N GLY A 57 2.80 19.02 34.49
CA GLY A 57 3.06 20.39 34.02
C GLY A 57 2.68 20.61 32.55
N GLY A 58 1.49 20.18 32.16
CA GLY A 58 0.97 20.32 30.80
C GLY A 58 1.22 19.14 29.87
N LYS A 59 1.85 18.11 30.37
CA LYS A 59 1.90 16.75 29.75
C LYS A 59 1.20 15.79 30.67
N PHE A 60 0.45 14.86 30.10
CA PHE A 60 -0.19 13.80 30.86
C PHE A 60 0.61 12.51 30.74
N LYS A 61 0.76 11.80 31.87
CA LYS A 61 1.25 10.44 31.95
C LYS A 61 0.08 9.52 32.17
N VAL A 62 -0.23 8.73 31.20
CA VAL A 62 -1.36 7.78 31.24
C VAL A 62 -0.81 6.38 31.40
N TYR A 63 -1.21 5.72 32.48
CA TYR A 63 -0.81 4.35 32.79
C TYR A 63 -1.89 3.39 32.35
N VAL A 64 -1.60 2.55 31.40
CA VAL A 64 -2.47 1.48 30.94
C VAL A 64 -2.00 0.17 31.55
N LYS A 65 -2.90 -0.51 32.24
CA LYS A 65 -2.62 -1.76 32.92
C LYS A 65 -3.37 -2.90 32.23
N ASN A 66 -2.64 -3.97 31.94
CA ASN A 66 -3.15 -5.27 31.54
C ASN A 66 -2.83 -6.30 32.61
N ASP A 67 -3.28 -7.54 32.48
CA ASP A 67 -3.01 -8.65 33.42
C ASP A 67 -1.51 -8.97 33.52
N THR A 68 -0.73 -8.69 32.47
CA THR A 68 0.70 -9.02 32.40
C THR A 68 1.64 -7.86 32.64
N GLU A 69 1.28 -6.63 32.21
CA GLU A 69 2.17 -5.47 32.28
C GLU A 69 1.41 -4.15 32.50
N THR A 70 2.16 -3.13 32.91
CA THR A 70 1.68 -1.74 32.97
C THR A 70 2.58 -0.88 32.14
N ARG A 71 2.04 -0.15 31.14
CA ARG A 71 2.80 0.78 30.30
C ARG A 71 2.44 2.22 30.58
N GLU A 72 3.47 3.06 30.59
CA GLU A 72 3.35 4.50 30.70
C GLU A 72 3.35 5.13 29.31
N HIS A 73 2.31 5.90 29.01
CA HIS A 73 2.20 6.71 27.80
C HIS A 73 2.30 8.18 28.14
N VAL A 74 3.33 8.86 27.63
CA VAL A 74 3.54 10.30 27.84
C VAL A 74 2.93 11.05 26.67
N THR A 75 2.02 11.99 26.95
CA THR A 75 1.39 12.81 25.93
C THR A 75 2.25 13.99 25.51
N LEU A 76 1.95 14.58 24.36
CA LEU A 76 2.53 15.85 23.95
C LEU A 76 2.03 16.98 24.87
N TYR A 77 2.81 18.06 24.94
CA TYR A 77 2.43 19.26 25.71
C TYR A 77 1.13 19.86 25.17
N GLY A 78 0.19 20.15 26.07
CA GLY A 78 -1.11 20.74 25.73
C GLY A 78 -2.07 19.79 25.01
N ALA A 79 -1.77 18.49 24.92
CA ALA A 79 -2.67 17.52 24.31
C ALA A 79 -3.92 17.32 25.17
N LYS A 80 -5.09 17.29 24.54
CA LYS A 80 -6.35 16.98 25.23
C LYS A 80 -6.52 15.46 25.34
N LEU A 81 -6.83 14.99 26.52
CA LEU A 81 -7.13 13.58 26.76
C LEU A 81 -8.49 13.22 26.21
N ARG A 82 -8.60 12.04 25.64
CA ARG A 82 -9.85 11.42 25.17
C ARG A 82 -10.34 10.33 26.12
N VAL A 83 -9.47 9.83 26.98
CA VAL A 83 -9.72 8.72 27.88
C VAL A 83 -9.79 9.20 29.32
N GLU A 84 -10.60 8.53 30.14
CA GLU A 84 -10.72 8.75 31.56
C GLU A 84 -10.16 7.57 32.36
N LYS A 85 -9.96 7.79 33.66
CA LYS A 85 -9.52 6.70 34.55
C LYS A 85 -10.59 5.63 34.65
N GLY A 86 -10.22 4.40 34.37
CA GLY A 86 -11.11 3.24 34.39
C GLY A 86 -11.60 2.81 33.00
N ASP A 87 -11.32 3.57 31.95
CA ASP A 87 -11.70 3.20 30.57
C ASP A 87 -10.93 1.97 30.10
N LYS A 88 -11.64 1.10 29.40
CA LYS A 88 -11.04 -0.02 28.67
C LYS A 88 -10.63 0.47 27.27
N ILE A 89 -9.38 0.27 26.93
CA ILE A 89 -8.81 0.64 25.63
C ILE A 89 -8.11 -0.55 25.01
N GLU A 90 -8.17 -0.61 23.69
CA GLU A 90 -7.46 -1.62 22.89
C GLU A 90 -6.12 -1.08 22.38
N ALA A 91 -5.23 -1.98 22.00
CA ALA A 91 -3.97 -1.61 21.36
C ALA A 91 -4.24 -0.87 20.04
N GLY A 92 -3.67 0.34 19.90
CA GLY A 92 -3.91 1.24 18.77
C GLY A 92 -4.98 2.31 19.01
N ASP A 93 -5.73 2.26 20.11
CA ASP A 93 -6.71 3.28 20.47
C ASP A 93 -6.03 4.62 20.85
N ARG A 94 -6.75 5.70 20.59
CA ARG A 94 -6.27 7.07 20.85
C ARG A 94 -6.42 7.44 22.31
N ILE A 95 -5.33 7.74 22.96
CA ILE A 95 -5.31 8.29 24.33
C ILE A 95 -5.60 9.80 24.30
N THR A 96 -5.08 10.49 23.25
CA THR A 96 -5.28 11.94 23.08
C THR A 96 -6.08 12.25 21.82
N GLU A 97 -6.66 13.47 21.77
CA GLU A 97 -7.18 13.99 20.51
C GLU A 97 -6.06 14.19 19.49
N GLY A 98 -6.40 14.06 18.21
CA GLY A 98 -5.47 14.25 17.10
C GLY A 98 -5.53 13.13 16.07
N SER A 99 -4.61 13.20 15.13
CA SER A 99 -4.49 12.23 14.05
C SER A 99 -3.48 11.13 14.39
N VAL A 100 -3.83 9.88 14.17
CA VAL A 100 -2.92 8.75 14.41
C VAL A 100 -1.86 8.67 13.30
N SER A 101 -0.63 8.36 13.67
CA SER A 101 0.42 8.04 12.73
C SER A 101 0.25 6.60 12.23
N PRO A 102 0.04 6.38 10.91
CA PRO A 102 -0.15 5.03 10.38
C PRO A 102 1.05 4.09 10.64
N LYS A 103 2.26 4.64 10.75
CA LYS A 103 3.47 3.87 11.07
C LYS A 103 3.48 3.32 12.49
N GLU A 104 3.03 4.14 13.44
CA GLU A 104 2.93 3.69 14.84
C GLU A 104 1.79 2.71 15.02
N LEU A 105 0.68 2.95 14.32
CA LEU A 105 -0.41 2.01 14.30
C LEU A 105 0.03 0.64 13.78
N LEU A 106 0.87 0.60 12.71
CA LEU A 106 1.41 -0.65 12.19
C LEU A 106 2.38 -1.36 13.17
N ALA A 107 3.06 -0.60 14.02
CA ALA A 107 3.97 -1.19 15.02
C ALA A 107 3.23 -1.92 16.14
N VAL A 108 1.96 -1.55 16.37
CA VAL A 108 1.14 -2.03 17.49
C VAL A 108 0.04 -3.00 17.02
N THR A 109 -0.48 -2.79 15.81
CA THR A 109 -1.63 -3.53 15.26
C THR A 109 -1.27 -4.26 13.95
N ASP A 110 -2.25 -4.95 13.39
CA ASP A 110 -2.11 -5.70 12.14
C ASP A 110 -2.12 -4.81 10.88
N PRO A 111 -1.47 -5.26 9.80
CA PRO A 111 -1.49 -4.56 8.51
C PRO A 111 -2.90 -4.26 7.97
N ASN A 112 -3.86 -5.14 8.20
CA ASN A 112 -5.25 -4.96 7.78
C ASN A 112 -5.92 -3.79 8.50
N THR A 113 -5.70 -3.67 9.81
CA THR A 113 -6.21 -2.55 10.63
C THR A 113 -5.68 -1.21 10.12
N VAL A 114 -4.40 -1.16 9.74
CA VAL A 114 -3.79 0.06 9.17
C VAL A 114 -4.38 0.40 7.80
N GLN A 115 -4.62 -0.59 6.94
CA GLN A 115 -5.27 -0.37 5.64
C GLN A 115 -6.69 0.19 5.83
N GLN A 116 -7.48 -0.38 6.73
CA GLN A 116 -8.82 0.11 7.07
C GLN A 116 -8.79 1.52 7.65
N TYR A 117 -7.79 1.82 8.50
CA TYR A 117 -7.60 3.16 9.03
C TYR A 117 -7.32 4.18 7.93
N ILE A 118 -6.40 3.89 7.01
CA ILE A 118 -6.08 4.76 5.86
C ILE A 118 -7.33 4.96 5.00
N LEU A 119 -8.03 3.88 4.65
CA LEU A 119 -9.26 3.92 3.87
C LEU A 119 -10.30 4.84 4.51
N LYS A 120 -10.58 4.62 5.79
CA LYS A 120 -11.58 5.36 6.55
C LYS A 120 -11.26 6.86 6.65
N GLU A 121 -10.01 7.21 6.94
CA GLU A 121 -9.57 8.61 7.04
C GLU A 121 -9.58 9.31 5.67
N VAL A 122 -9.16 8.64 4.59
CA VAL A 122 -9.20 9.19 3.23
C VAL A 122 -10.65 9.40 2.79
N GLN A 123 -11.52 8.41 2.95
CA GLN A 123 -12.94 8.52 2.62
C GLN A 123 -13.64 9.62 3.41
N LYS A 124 -13.28 9.78 4.69
CA LYS A 124 -13.80 10.88 5.51
C LYS A 124 -13.50 12.25 4.91
N VAL A 125 -12.28 12.44 4.42
CA VAL A 125 -11.88 13.70 3.77
C VAL A 125 -12.66 13.93 2.47
N TYR A 126 -12.74 12.92 1.60
CA TYR A 126 -13.46 13.06 0.33
C TYR A 126 -14.96 13.28 0.53
N ARG A 127 -15.59 12.53 1.43
CA ARG A 127 -17.02 12.69 1.74
C ARG A 127 -17.32 14.08 2.34
N SER A 128 -16.41 14.65 3.17
CA SER A 128 -16.57 16.01 3.67
C SER A 128 -16.53 17.07 2.58
N GLN A 129 -15.95 16.77 1.41
CA GLN A 129 -15.93 17.62 0.22
C GLN A 129 -17.05 17.28 -0.78
N GLY A 130 -17.96 16.37 -0.42
CA GLY A 130 -19.06 15.96 -1.29
C GLY A 130 -18.64 15.07 -2.47
N VAL A 131 -17.46 14.44 -2.38
CA VAL A 131 -16.95 13.56 -3.43
C VAL A 131 -17.03 12.11 -2.97
N ASP A 132 -17.73 11.28 -3.74
CA ASP A 132 -17.78 9.83 -3.52
C ASP A 132 -16.74 9.11 -4.38
N ILE A 133 -15.89 8.34 -3.72
CA ILE A 133 -14.86 7.50 -4.36
C ILE A 133 -15.09 6.05 -3.92
N SER A 134 -15.03 5.12 -4.87
CA SER A 134 -15.12 3.70 -4.53
C SER A 134 -13.90 3.26 -3.70
N ASP A 135 -14.16 2.51 -2.64
CA ASP A 135 -13.15 2.04 -1.67
C ASP A 135 -11.99 1.30 -2.33
N LYS A 136 -12.27 0.52 -3.39
CA LYS A 136 -11.26 -0.26 -4.13
C LYS A 136 -10.04 0.56 -4.60
N HIS A 137 -10.24 1.84 -4.95
CA HIS A 137 -9.15 2.70 -5.42
C HIS A 137 -8.17 3.04 -4.29
N VAL A 138 -8.70 3.32 -3.10
CA VAL A 138 -7.89 3.59 -1.90
C VAL A 138 -7.25 2.31 -1.36
N GLU A 139 -7.98 1.19 -1.40
CA GLU A 139 -7.49 -0.11 -0.97
C GLU A 139 -6.28 -0.59 -1.78
N ILE A 140 -6.31 -0.41 -3.10
CA ILE A 140 -5.16 -0.73 -3.97
C ILE A 140 -3.93 0.06 -3.56
N ILE A 141 -4.08 1.35 -3.30
CA ILE A 141 -2.98 2.23 -2.85
C ILE A 141 -2.47 1.77 -1.48
N ALA A 142 -3.35 1.59 -0.51
CA ALA A 142 -2.99 1.17 0.85
C ALA A 142 -2.30 -0.20 0.86
N LYS A 143 -2.79 -1.15 0.06
CA LYS A 143 -2.15 -2.46 -0.14
C LYS A 143 -0.72 -2.31 -0.69
N ARG A 144 -0.50 -1.40 -1.64
CA ARG A 144 0.84 -1.15 -2.19
C ARG A 144 1.78 -0.53 -1.17
N MET A 145 1.29 0.33 -0.30
CA MET A 145 2.08 0.95 0.78
C MET A 145 2.63 -0.06 1.79
N ILE A 146 1.95 -1.21 1.99
CA ILE A 146 2.33 -2.26 2.96
C ILE A 146 2.88 -3.51 2.25
N SER A 147 3.34 -3.38 1.01
CA SER A 147 3.80 -4.51 0.21
C SER A 147 5.22 -4.99 0.52
N LYS A 148 5.93 -4.32 1.40
CA LYS A 148 7.33 -4.61 1.74
C LYS A 148 7.47 -5.08 3.19
N VAL A 149 8.46 -5.97 3.41
CA VAL A 149 8.80 -6.55 4.70
C VAL A 149 10.28 -6.30 4.98
N ARG A 150 10.61 -5.88 6.19
CA ARG A 150 11.99 -5.80 6.66
C ARG A 150 12.36 -7.11 7.34
N ILE A 151 13.45 -7.71 6.90
CA ILE A 151 13.97 -8.95 7.48
C ILE A 151 14.60 -8.63 8.83
N MET A 152 14.10 -9.25 9.90
CA MET A 152 14.67 -9.15 11.26
C MET A 152 15.66 -10.27 11.51
N ASP A 153 15.30 -11.50 11.20
CA ASP A 153 16.15 -12.69 11.27
C ASP A 153 16.02 -13.47 9.95
N ALA A 154 17.13 -13.81 9.35
CA ALA A 154 17.15 -14.53 8.09
C ALA A 154 16.83 -16.03 8.25
N GLY A 155 16.98 -16.59 9.45
CA GLY A 155 16.92 -18.05 9.65
C GLY A 155 17.86 -18.79 8.69
N ASP A 156 17.35 -19.84 8.07
CA ASP A 156 18.07 -20.65 7.06
C ASP A 156 17.76 -20.22 5.62
N THR A 157 17.13 -19.05 5.43
CA THR A 157 16.83 -18.51 4.09
C THR A 157 18.04 -17.79 3.49
N LEU A 158 18.01 -17.57 2.17
CA LEU A 158 19.00 -16.73 1.47
C LEU A 158 18.77 -15.23 1.61
N LEU A 159 17.81 -14.83 2.44
CA LEU A 159 17.48 -13.42 2.64
C LEU A 159 18.54 -12.76 3.55
N VAL A 160 18.83 -11.48 3.29
CA VAL A 160 19.83 -10.74 4.06
C VAL A 160 19.14 -10.01 5.21
N PRO A 161 19.62 -10.13 6.47
CA PRO A 161 19.08 -9.38 7.60
C PRO A 161 19.12 -7.87 7.38
N SER A 162 18.17 -7.15 7.96
CA SER A 162 18.01 -5.68 7.85
C SER A 162 17.69 -5.15 6.45
N THR A 163 17.52 -6.01 5.46
CA THR A 163 17.07 -5.60 4.12
C THR A 163 15.55 -5.55 4.01
N THR A 164 15.07 -4.76 3.04
CA THR A 164 13.66 -4.66 2.71
C THR A 164 13.40 -5.46 1.44
N VAL A 165 12.50 -6.43 1.52
CA VAL A 165 12.12 -7.31 0.41
C VAL A 165 10.62 -7.22 0.13
N SER A 166 10.18 -7.68 -1.03
CA SER A 166 8.76 -7.78 -1.33
C SER A 166 8.11 -8.90 -0.50
N LEU A 167 6.82 -8.72 -0.15
CA LEU A 167 6.07 -9.74 0.57
C LEU A 167 6.04 -11.08 -0.20
N GLN A 168 6.04 -11.01 -1.55
CA GLN A 168 6.06 -12.21 -2.40
C GLN A 168 7.39 -12.96 -2.29
N GLU A 169 8.51 -12.23 -2.36
CA GLU A 169 9.85 -12.81 -2.21
C GLU A 169 10.06 -13.42 -0.82
N PHE A 170 9.63 -12.71 0.22
CA PHE A 170 9.65 -13.20 1.61
C PHE A 170 8.83 -14.49 1.76
N THR A 171 7.59 -14.50 1.24
CA THR A 171 6.71 -15.66 1.35
C THR A 171 7.26 -16.86 0.56
N LYS A 172 7.83 -16.61 -0.64
CA LYS A 172 8.45 -17.66 -1.45
C LYS A 172 9.68 -18.24 -0.75
N GLY A 173 10.60 -17.40 -0.28
CA GLY A 173 11.79 -17.84 0.44
C GLY A 173 11.45 -18.67 1.68
N ASN A 174 10.44 -18.26 2.45
CA ASN A 174 10.00 -19.04 3.61
C ASN A 174 9.33 -20.38 3.23
N LYS A 175 8.52 -20.42 2.17
CA LYS A 175 7.92 -21.68 1.69
C LYS A 175 8.99 -22.71 1.34
N ASP A 176 10.01 -22.31 0.60
CA ASP A 176 11.09 -23.20 0.15
C ASP A 176 11.86 -23.82 1.33
N VAL A 177 12.08 -23.04 2.40
CA VAL A 177 12.79 -23.46 3.62
C VAL A 177 11.90 -24.33 4.53
N ILE A 178 10.61 -24.00 4.66
CA ILE A 178 9.65 -24.78 5.45
C ILE A 178 9.47 -26.17 4.85
N ILE A 179 9.38 -26.31 3.52
CA ILE A 179 9.32 -27.61 2.82
C ILE A 179 10.54 -28.48 3.14
N GLN A 180 11.70 -27.85 3.37
CA GLN A 180 12.94 -28.52 3.75
C GLN A 180 13.04 -28.82 5.26
N GLY A 181 12.03 -28.43 6.06
CA GLY A 181 12.04 -28.60 7.52
C GLY A 181 13.05 -27.71 8.26
N LYS A 182 13.48 -26.59 7.64
CA LYS A 182 14.44 -25.63 8.20
C LYS A 182 13.75 -24.42 8.79
N LYS A 183 14.51 -23.56 9.50
CA LYS A 183 14.00 -22.37 10.18
C LYS A 183 13.66 -21.25 9.17
N PRO A 184 12.40 -20.78 9.10
CA PRO A 184 12.02 -19.68 8.22
C PRO A 184 12.57 -18.34 8.72
N ALA A 185 12.67 -17.36 7.81
CA ALA A 185 12.99 -15.97 8.15
C ALA A 185 11.85 -15.29 8.91
N ILE A 186 12.22 -14.40 9.83
CA ILE A 186 11.29 -13.54 10.56
C ILE A 186 11.37 -12.15 9.96
N GLY A 187 10.23 -11.59 9.56
CA GLY A 187 10.14 -10.26 8.98
C GLY A 187 9.03 -9.42 9.62
N GLN A 188 9.23 -8.11 9.63
CA GLN A 188 8.26 -7.15 10.09
C GLN A 188 7.72 -6.36 8.89
N PRO A 189 6.40 -6.27 8.70
CA PRO A 189 5.81 -5.43 7.65
C PRO A 189 6.16 -3.97 7.90
N ILE A 190 6.42 -3.23 6.83
CA ILE A 190 6.73 -1.80 6.89
C ILE A 190 5.73 -1.01 6.05
N LEU A 191 5.39 0.19 6.52
CA LEU A 191 4.57 1.14 5.79
C LEU A 191 5.47 2.13 5.07
N LEU A 192 5.38 2.14 3.74
CA LEU A 192 6.06 3.10 2.87
C LEU A 192 5.06 4.14 2.37
N GLY A 193 5.52 5.40 2.23
CA GLY A 193 4.77 6.39 1.45
C GLY A 193 4.69 5.97 -0.02
N ILE A 194 3.67 6.46 -0.74
CA ILE A 194 3.44 6.06 -2.14
C ILE A 194 4.63 6.37 -3.05
N THR A 195 5.28 7.52 -2.85
CA THR A 195 6.47 7.92 -3.61
C THR A 195 7.60 6.91 -3.39
N LYS A 196 7.87 6.55 -2.14
CA LYS A 196 8.91 5.58 -1.80
C LYS A 196 8.56 4.18 -2.28
N ALA A 197 7.29 3.76 -2.13
CA ALA A 197 6.80 2.48 -2.62
C ALA A 197 6.89 2.36 -4.16
N ALA A 198 6.74 3.48 -4.88
CA ALA A 198 6.90 3.53 -6.33
C ALA A 198 8.36 3.43 -6.78
N LEU A 199 9.32 3.94 -5.99
CA LEU A 199 10.75 3.84 -6.26
C LEU A 199 11.34 2.48 -5.87
N GLU A 200 10.83 1.86 -4.81
CA GLU A 200 11.27 0.55 -4.31
C GLU A 200 10.50 -0.63 -4.96
N THR A 201 10.04 -0.47 -6.20
CA THR A 201 9.43 -1.58 -6.97
C THR A 201 10.49 -2.58 -7.39
N ASP A 202 10.04 -3.81 -7.69
CA ASP A 202 10.94 -4.87 -8.15
C ASP A 202 11.42 -4.62 -9.59
N SER A 203 10.63 -3.88 -10.41
CA SER A 203 11.00 -3.41 -11.74
C SER A 203 11.79 -2.10 -11.67
N PHE A 204 13.06 -2.14 -12.06
CA PHE A 204 13.89 -0.94 -12.13
C PHE A 204 13.48 -0.03 -13.31
N LEU A 205 12.92 -0.56 -14.40
CA LEU A 205 12.38 0.24 -15.51
C LEU A 205 11.20 1.09 -15.05
N SER A 206 10.28 0.50 -14.30
CA SER A 206 9.13 1.21 -13.72
C SER A 206 9.58 2.32 -12.76
N ALA A 207 10.52 2.03 -11.87
CA ALA A 207 11.07 3.00 -10.93
C ALA A 207 11.79 4.15 -11.63
N ALA A 208 12.68 3.85 -12.60
CA ALA A 208 13.45 4.83 -13.35
C ALA A 208 12.58 5.78 -14.18
N SER A 209 11.42 5.30 -14.66
CA SER A 209 10.50 6.14 -15.43
C SER A 209 9.68 7.11 -14.55
N PHE A 210 9.72 6.96 -13.22
CA PHE A 210 9.01 7.81 -12.30
C PHE A 210 9.86 8.99 -11.81
N GLN A 211 10.94 8.74 -11.11
CA GLN A 211 11.87 9.75 -10.58
C GLN A 211 13.28 9.17 -10.44
N GLU A 212 14.28 10.03 -10.28
CA GLU A 212 15.67 9.66 -10.02
C GLU A 212 16.28 8.67 -11.05
N THR A 213 15.94 8.85 -12.31
CA THR A 213 16.29 7.95 -13.42
C THR A 213 17.75 7.52 -13.40
N THR A 214 18.67 8.49 -13.31
CA THR A 214 20.13 8.24 -13.34
C THR A 214 20.56 7.37 -12.16
N ARG A 215 20.10 7.67 -10.95
CA ARG A 215 20.45 6.90 -9.75
C ARG A 215 19.97 5.46 -9.85
N ILE A 216 18.72 5.27 -10.25
CA ILE A 216 18.10 3.94 -10.32
C ILE A 216 18.78 3.09 -11.41
N LEU A 217 19.04 3.65 -12.60
CA LEU A 217 19.70 2.93 -13.67
C LEU A 217 21.16 2.59 -13.31
N THR A 218 21.89 3.50 -12.68
CA THR A 218 23.24 3.24 -12.18
C THR A 218 23.25 2.11 -11.14
N GLU A 219 22.35 2.17 -10.18
CA GLU A 219 22.23 1.13 -9.14
C GLU A 219 21.84 -0.23 -9.74
N ALA A 220 20.90 -0.24 -10.70
CA ALA A 220 20.48 -1.44 -11.39
C ALA A 220 21.62 -2.06 -12.20
N SER A 221 22.42 -1.24 -12.89
CA SER A 221 23.58 -1.67 -13.65
C SER A 221 24.68 -2.26 -12.76
N VAL A 222 25.04 -1.57 -11.67
CA VAL A 222 26.06 -2.04 -10.72
C VAL A 222 25.66 -3.36 -10.06
N LYS A 223 24.36 -3.52 -9.72
CA LYS A 223 23.84 -4.74 -9.12
C LYS A 223 23.48 -5.85 -10.11
N GLY A 224 23.61 -5.61 -11.41
CA GLY A 224 23.20 -6.56 -12.45
C GLY A 224 21.73 -6.97 -12.36
N LYS A 225 20.84 -6.02 -12.02
CA LYS A 225 19.41 -6.33 -11.86
C LYS A 225 18.79 -6.74 -13.19
N VAL A 226 17.93 -7.75 -13.14
CA VAL A 226 17.13 -8.22 -14.28
C VAL A 226 15.67 -7.87 -14.03
N ASP A 227 15.05 -7.14 -14.95
CA ASP A 227 13.62 -6.84 -14.90
C ASP A 227 12.81 -8.01 -15.46
N LYS A 228 11.88 -8.51 -14.68
CA LYS A 228 11.05 -9.67 -15.05
C LYS A 228 9.85 -9.30 -15.92
N LEU A 229 9.62 -8.02 -16.19
CA LEU A 229 8.51 -7.49 -17.00
C LEU A 229 7.13 -8.01 -16.58
N GLN A 230 6.88 -8.05 -15.28
CA GLN A 230 5.64 -8.57 -14.70
C GLN A 230 4.54 -7.53 -14.55
N GLY A 231 4.88 -6.24 -14.53
CA GLY A 231 3.92 -5.15 -14.39
C GLY A 231 3.48 -4.57 -15.73
N LEU A 232 2.63 -3.58 -15.66
CA LEU A 232 2.08 -2.92 -16.86
C LEU A 232 3.07 -1.95 -17.48
N LYS A 233 3.68 -1.10 -16.64
CA LYS A 233 4.47 0.05 -17.04
C LYS A 233 5.75 -0.34 -17.82
N GLU A 234 6.49 -1.32 -17.32
CA GLU A 234 7.68 -1.83 -17.96
C GLU A 234 7.41 -2.46 -19.34
N ASN A 235 6.28 -3.17 -19.46
CA ASN A 235 5.89 -3.75 -20.76
C ASN A 235 5.50 -2.67 -21.77
N VAL A 236 4.78 -1.63 -21.32
CA VAL A 236 4.44 -0.47 -22.16
C VAL A 236 5.71 0.26 -22.64
N ILE A 237 6.69 0.47 -21.74
CA ILE A 237 7.95 1.14 -22.09
C ILE A 237 8.71 0.39 -23.18
N ILE A 238 8.72 -0.95 -23.11
CA ILE A 238 9.43 -1.80 -24.09
C ILE A 238 8.60 -2.03 -25.37
N GLY A 239 7.32 -1.68 -25.38
CA GLY A 239 6.41 -1.90 -26.51
C GLY A 239 5.87 -3.33 -26.59
N LYS A 240 5.85 -4.07 -25.47
CA LYS A 240 5.20 -5.37 -25.39
C LYS A 240 3.74 -5.25 -24.93
N LEU A 241 2.95 -6.28 -25.21
CA LEU A 241 1.60 -6.39 -24.64
C LEU A 241 1.68 -6.41 -23.12
N ILE A 242 0.76 -5.71 -22.47
CA ILE A 242 0.63 -5.74 -21.02
C ILE A 242 0.18 -7.14 -20.57
N PRO A 243 0.61 -7.64 -19.40
CA PRO A 243 0.22 -8.96 -18.90
C PRO A 243 -1.20 -8.94 -18.31
N ALA A 244 -2.16 -8.42 -19.09
CA ALA A 244 -3.58 -8.34 -18.76
C ALA A 244 -4.42 -8.32 -20.03
N GLY A 245 -5.66 -8.79 -19.96
CA GLY A 245 -6.53 -8.91 -21.13
C GLY A 245 -5.90 -9.80 -22.19
N THR A 246 -5.84 -9.36 -23.44
CA THR A 246 -5.29 -10.14 -24.57
C THR A 246 -3.79 -10.45 -24.46
N GLY A 247 -3.06 -9.77 -23.58
CA GLY A 247 -1.64 -10.04 -23.30
C GLY A 247 -1.43 -10.99 -22.10
N ALA A 248 -2.46 -11.49 -21.47
CA ALA A 248 -2.34 -12.50 -20.43
C ALA A 248 -1.93 -13.84 -21.03
N LYS A 249 -1.08 -14.59 -20.33
CA LYS A 249 -0.54 -15.87 -20.80
C LYS A 249 -1.63 -16.87 -21.20
N GLU A 250 -2.74 -16.86 -20.49
CA GLU A 250 -3.90 -17.71 -20.75
C GLU A 250 -4.51 -17.51 -22.14
N TYR A 251 -4.39 -16.29 -22.68
CA TYR A 251 -4.88 -15.97 -24.03
C TYR A 251 -3.82 -16.08 -25.12
N MET A 252 -2.53 -16.17 -24.77
CA MET A 252 -1.45 -16.33 -25.75
C MET A 252 -1.40 -17.73 -26.36
N ASP A 253 -1.87 -18.72 -25.64
CA ASP A 253 -1.87 -20.13 -26.04
C ASP A 253 -3.19 -20.56 -26.68
N VAL A 254 -4.13 -19.63 -26.91
CA VAL A 254 -5.38 -19.94 -27.61
C VAL A 254 -5.10 -20.03 -29.12
N GLY A 255 -4.90 -21.23 -29.57
CA GLY A 255 -4.88 -21.55 -31.01
C GLY A 255 -6.30 -21.51 -31.58
N TYR A 256 -6.52 -20.75 -32.62
CA TYR A 256 -7.75 -20.85 -33.38
C TYR A 256 -7.65 -22.06 -34.28
N SER A 257 -8.37 -23.14 -33.99
CA SER A 257 -8.71 -24.12 -35.00
C SER A 257 -9.84 -23.54 -35.83
N LEU A 258 -9.53 -23.14 -37.04
CA LEU A 258 -10.58 -23.00 -38.06
C LEU A 258 -11.10 -24.42 -38.32
N GLU A 259 -12.19 -24.78 -37.65
CA GLU A 259 -12.96 -25.91 -38.10
C GLU A 259 -13.40 -25.62 -39.53
N LYS A 260 -12.95 -26.47 -40.46
CA LYS A 260 -13.29 -26.43 -41.91
C LYS A 260 -14.75 -26.88 -42.14
N GLU A 261 -15.69 -26.43 -41.35
CA GLU A 261 -17.10 -26.88 -41.45
C GLU A 261 -18.03 -25.85 -42.08
N PHE A 262 -17.55 -24.83 -42.77
CA PHE A 262 -18.44 -23.89 -43.50
C PHE A 262 -17.90 -23.51 -44.88
N PHE A 263 -17.31 -24.45 -45.60
CA PHE A 263 -17.33 -24.38 -47.05
C PHE A 263 -18.10 -25.58 -47.52
N ASP A 264 -19.43 -25.39 -47.74
CA ASP A 264 -20.22 -26.32 -48.48
C ASP A 264 -19.52 -26.59 -49.81
N GLU A 265 -19.32 -27.87 -50.11
CA GLU A 265 -18.77 -28.34 -51.39
C GLU A 265 -19.62 -27.88 -52.59
N ASP A 266 -20.81 -27.33 -52.35
CA ASP A 266 -21.72 -26.82 -53.38
C ASP A 266 -21.30 -25.45 -53.98
N ALA A 267 -20.36 -24.74 -53.36
CA ALA A 267 -19.91 -23.45 -53.91
C ALA A 267 -18.80 -23.57 -54.98
N SER A 268 -18.20 -24.72 -55.10
CA SER A 268 -17.16 -24.97 -56.12
C SER A 268 -17.79 -25.40 -57.49
N GLU A 269 -18.98 -25.98 -57.51
CA GLU A 269 -19.65 -26.34 -58.77
C GLU A 269 -20.29 -25.13 -59.45
N VAL A 270 -20.66 -24.06 -58.72
CA VAL A 270 -21.30 -22.88 -59.29
C VAL A 270 -20.30 -21.94 -59.98
N LEU A 271 -19.03 -22.00 -59.59
CA LEU A 271 -17.97 -21.13 -60.18
C LEU A 271 -17.33 -21.72 -61.47
N GLU A 272 -17.50 -23.04 -61.72
CA GLU A 272 -17.03 -23.64 -62.99
C GLU A 272 -18.01 -23.49 -64.12
N GLU A 273 -19.32 -23.26 -63.89
CA GLU A 273 -20.29 -23.02 -64.96
C GLU A 273 -20.34 -21.56 -65.44
N GLU A 274 -19.87 -20.56 -64.65
CA GLU A 274 -19.88 -19.15 -65.12
C GLU A 274 -18.65 -18.72 -65.91
N PHE A 275 -17.63 -19.55 -66.06
CA PHE A 275 -16.42 -19.25 -66.83
C PHE A 275 -16.24 -20.03 -68.13
N MET A 276 -17.30 -20.73 -68.61
CA MET A 276 -17.28 -21.48 -69.89
C MET A 276 -18.30 -21.02 -70.91
N ASP A 277 -18.71 -19.75 -70.96
CA ASP A 277 -19.42 -19.12 -72.08
C ASP A 277 -18.65 -17.88 -72.58
#